data_4965559368a4c63218a41971d2ea1f57
#
_entry.id   4965559368a4c63218a41971d2ea1f57
#
_cell.length_a   1.000
_cell.length_b   1.000
_cell.length_c   1.000
_cell.angle_alpha   90.00
_cell.angle_beta   90.00
_cell.angle_gamma   90.00
#
_symmetry.space_group_name_H-M   'P 1'
#
loop_
_entity.id
_entity.type
_entity.pdbx_description
1 polymer ?
#
loop_
_entity_poly.entity_id
_entity_poly.type
_entity_poly.pdbx_seq_one_letter_code
_entity_poly.pdbx_strand_id
1 'polypeptide(L)'
;MSPTSYRLLYPAMWIAKVDIFFNSAKKICIFKKMLISLRYQNNIIMNKEYPFKGIAVNGFIALLLLIALFGLVIWMFIQSEGTSVMGLCGGILMVILCICCNGFVLLEPNEAKVMVFFGKYRGTYTKTGFHWVNPLLNKKGVSLRSRNLNPEPIKVNDKAGNPVMIGMVLVWKLEDTYKALFEIDSQSLAGTAAGAAGKSNSRSLSNAFENFVRVQSDAALRQVAGCYAYDNADTKEELTLRSNAESINEQLVKTLNERLAMAGINVTEARINYLAYSPEIAAVMLRRQQADAIIAAREKIVEGAVGMVKIALDKLKDEGVVNLDEERKAAMVSNLMVVLCGDEPAQPIVNSGTLY
;
A
#
# COMPACT_ATOMS: atom_id res chain seq x y z
N MET A 1 -76.85 9.41 49.78
CA MET A 1 -75.54 9.18 49.16
C MET A 1 -75.74 9.32 47.67
N SER A 2 -75.26 10.38 47.03
CA SER A 2 -75.55 10.75 45.68
C SER A 2 -74.66 10.03 44.66
N PRO A 3 -75.16 9.67 43.50
CA PRO A 3 -74.45 8.87 42.49
C PRO A 3 -73.34 9.66 41.69
N THR A 4 -73.02 10.85 42.10
CA THR A 4 -72.07 11.72 41.42
C THR A 4 -70.57 11.51 41.74
N SER A 5 -70.24 10.71 42.76
CA SER A 5 -68.83 10.48 43.18
C SER A 5 -68.09 9.40 42.34
N TYR A 6 -68.78 8.59 41.59
CA TYR A 6 -68.14 7.51 40.84
C TYR A 6 -67.71 7.90 39.41
N ARG A 7 -68.17 9.04 38.90
CA ARG A 7 -67.81 9.46 37.52
C ARG A 7 -66.46 10.13 37.34
N LEU A 8 -65.83 10.58 38.42
CA LEU A 8 -64.55 11.27 38.40
C LEU A 8 -63.32 10.39 38.67
N LEU A 9 -63.53 9.17 39.21
CA LEU A 9 -62.41 8.28 39.54
C LEU A 9 -61.93 7.43 38.32
N TYR A 10 -62.75 7.18 37.33
CA TYR A 10 -62.40 6.37 36.16
C TYR A 10 -61.41 7.08 35.16
N PRO A 11 -61.56 8.38 34.86
CA PRO A 11 -60.59 9.06 33.98
C PRO A 11 -59.19 9.17 34.61
N ALA A 12 -59.09 9.43 35.89
CA ALA A 12 -57.80 9.58 36.58
C ALA A 12 -57.00 8.28 36.65
N MET A 13 -57.70 7.16 36.88
CA MET A 13 -57.08 5.82 36.88
C MET A 13 -56.66 5.37 35.48
N TRP A 14 -57.38 5.79 34.42
CA TRP A 14 -57.05 5.51 33.06
C TRP A 14 -55.86 6.33 32.56
N ILE A 15 -55.83 7.62 32.90
CA ILE A 15 -54.69 8.54 32.62
C ILE A 15 -53.45 8.04 33.36
N ALA A 16 -53.52 7.63 34.59
CA ALA A 16 -52.39 7.07 35.34
C ALA A 16 -51.85 5.76 34.72
N LYS A 17 -52.75 4.88 34.25
CA LYS A 17 -52.35 3.65 33.52
C LYS A 17 -51.72 3.96 32.14
N VAL A 18 -52.22 4.96 31.44
CA VAL A 18 -51.64 5.42 30.14
C VAL A 18 -50.30 6.06 30.38
N ASP A 19 -50.09 6.88 31.41
CA ASP A 19 -48.80 7.48 31.75
C ASP A 19 -47.75 6.44 32.16
N ILE A 20 -48.15 5.41 32.92
CA ILE A 20 -47.26 4.29 33.27
C ILE A 20 -46.88 3.50 32.02
N PHE A 21 -47.82 3.28 31.07
CA PHE A 21 -47.57 2.57 29.85
C PHE A 21 -46.64 3.37 28.89
N PHE A 22 -46.86 4.69 28.74
CA PHE A 22 -45.99 5.59 27.96
C PHE A 22 -44.61 5.73 28.57
N ASN A 23 -44.50 5.80 29.88
CA ASN A 23 -43.20 5.88 30.58
C ASN A 23 -42.45 4.55 30.49
N SER A 24 -43.12 3.42 30.49
CA SER A 24 -42.54 2.10 30.25
C SER A 24 -42.09 1.94 28.78
N ALA A 25 -42.92 2.37 27.80
CA ALA A 25 -42.56 2.38 26.41
C ALA A 25 -41.35 3.29 26.09
N LYS A 26 -41.27 4.47 26.73
CA LYS A 26 -40.14 5.37 26.64
C LYS A 26 -38.86 4.76 27.22
N LYS A 27 -38.94 4.09 28.36
CA LYS A 27 -37.81 3.34 28.97
C LYS A 27 -37.34 2.20 28.07
N ILE A 28 -38.28 1.44 27.44
CA ILE A 28 -37.97 0.35 26.52
C ILE A 28 -37.30 0.91 25.25
N CYS A 29 -37.76 2.06 24.73
CA CYS A 29 -37.18 2.70 23.56
C CYS A 29 -35.74 3.23 23.86
N ILE A 30 -35.51 3.81 25.04
CA ILE A 30 -34.18 4.28 25.49
C ILE A 30 -33.25 3.07 25.65
N PHE A 31 -33.72 1.99 26.27
CA PHE A 31 -32.96 0.76 26.47
C PHE A 31 -32.62 0.11 25.12
N LYS A 32 -33.53 0.10 24.16
CA LYS A 32 -33.29 -0.41 22.81
C LYS A 32 -32.30 0.45 22.03
N LYS A 33 -32.36 1.80 22.16
CA LYS A 33 -31.35 2.71 21.59
C LYS A 33 -29.98 2.51 22.26
N MET A 34 -29.93 2.32 23.57
CA MET A 34 -28.70 2.04 24.31
C MET A 34 -28.10 0.68 23.92
N LEU A 35 -28.92 -0.35 23.74
CA LEU A 35 -28.48 -1.66 23.24
C LEU A 35 -27.97 -1.61 21.79
N ILE A 36 -28.63 -0.84 20.92
CA ILE A 36 -28.19 -0.62 19.55
C ILE A 36 -26.87 0.16 19.53
N SER A 37 -26.73 1.20 20.34
CA SER A 37 -25.50 1.98 20.51
C SER A 37 -24.34 1.13 21.06
N LEU A 38 -24.60 0.30 22.07
CA LEU A 38 -23.62 -0.64 22.62
C LEU A 38 -23.24 -1.73 21.59
N ARG A 39 -24.19 -2.20 20.80
CA ARG A 39 -23.93 -3.17 19.72
C ARG A 39 -23.14 -2.54 18.58
N TYR A 40 -23.43 -1.28 18.25
CA TYR A 40 -22.66 -0.50 17.25
C TYR A 40 -21.24 -0.18 17.75
N GLN A 41 -21.08 0.24 19.00
CA GLN A 41 -19.75 0.43 19.61
C GLN A 41 -18.97 -0.88 19.72
N ASN A 42 -19.62 -2.00 20.09
CA ASN A 42 -18.96 -3.30 20.09
C ASN A 42 -18.56 -3.76 18.69
N ASN A 43 -19.33 -3.47 17.65
CA ASN A 43 -18.96 -3.79 16.26
C ASN A 43 -17.79 -2.91 15.78
N ILE A 44 -17.73 -1.62 16.16
CA ILE A 44 -16.58 -0.75 15.84
C ILE A 44 -15.31 -1.18 16.60
N ILE A 45 -15.46 -1.65 17.84
CA ILE A 45 -14.33 -2.17 18.64
C ILE A 45 -13.87 -3.53 18.10
N MET A 46 -14.75 -4.31 17.47
CA MET A 46 -14.41 -5.62 16.90
C MET A 46 -13.60 -5.54 15.59
N ASN A 47 -13.59 -4.38 14.91
CA ASN A 47 -12.86 -4.19 13.64
C ASN A 47 -11.50 -3.49 13.81
N LYS A 48 -11.01 -3.33 15.02
CA LYS A 48 -9.67 -2.78 15.29
C LYS A 48 -8.78 -3.82 15.93
N GLU A 49 -7.52 -3.81 15.51
CA GLU A 49 -6.48 -4.57 16.18
C GLU A 49 -6.33 -4.09 17.63
N TYR A 50 -6.28 -5.03 18.58
CA TYR A 50 -5.96 -4.73 19.98
C TYR A 50 -4.95 -5.74 20.52
N PRO A 51 -4.07 -5.28 21.45
CA PRO A 51 -3.08 -6.16 22.03
C PRO A 51 -3.77 -7.25 22.85
N PHE A 52 -3.21 -8.44 22.83
CA PHE A 52 -3.72 -9.57 23.59
C PHE A 52 -3.67 -9.27 25.11
N LYS A 53 -4.85 -9.28 25.76
CA LYS A 53 -5.02 -9.03 27.20
C LYS A 53 -5.12 -10.31 28.05
N GLY A 54 -4.87 -11.47 27.46
CA GLY A 54 -4.92 -12.75 28.17
C GLY A 54 -3.67 -13.00 29.02
N ILE A 55 -3.74 -14.05 29.84
CA ILE A 55 -2.63 -14.50 30.68
C ILE A 55 -1.51 -15.01 29.78
N ALA A 56 -0.35 -14.38 29.87
CA ALA A 56 0.89 -14.79 29.24
C ALA A 56 1.97 -14.87 30.32
N VAL A 57 2.43 -16.06 30.60
CA VAL A 57 3.46 -16.37 31.58
C VAL A 57 4.79 -16.59 30.87
N ASN A 58 5.90 -16.30 31.54
CA ASN A 58 7.23 -16.66 31.00
C ASN A 58 7.29 -18.16 30.73
N GLY A 59 7.66 -18.54 29.51
CA GLY A 59 7.66 -19.91 29.05
C GLY A 59 8.60 -20.81 29.84
N PHE A 60 9.72 -20.29 30.33
CA PHE A 60 10.67 -21.05 31.15
C PHE A 60 10.08 -21.44 32.50
N ILE A 61 9.36 -20.51 33.16
CA ILE A 61 8.69 -20.78 34.44
C ILE A 61 7.56 -21.79 34.23
N ALA A 62 6.77 -21.63 33.16
CA ALA A 62 5.71 -22.58 32.84
C ALA A 62 6.26 -23.97 32.50
N LEU A 63 7.39 -24.06 31.80
CA LEU A 63 8.06 -25.33 31.48
C LEU A 63 8.52 -26.04 32.75
N LEU A 64 9.17 -25.32 33.66
CA LEU A 64 9.65 -25.86 34.93
C LEU A 64 8.50 -26.39 35.80
N LEU A 65 7.40 -25.66 35.84
CA LEU A 65 6.18 -26.06 36.55
C LEU A 65 5.54 -27.30 35.92
N LEU A 66 5.49 -27.38 34.58
CA LEU A 66 4.99 -28.56 33.86
C LEU A 66 5.85 -29.79 34.11
N ILE A 67 7.20 -29.67 34.13
CA ILE A 67 8.13 -30.77 34.44
C ILE A 67 7.89 -31.25 35.87
N ALA A 68 7.75 -30.33 36.83
CA ALA A 68 7.48 -30.69 38.23
C ALA A 68 6.13 -31.42 38.38
N LEU A 69 5.07 -30.95 37.72
CA LEU A 69 3.78 -31.63 37.69
C LEU A 69 3.85 -32.99 37.01
N PHE A 70 4.62 -33.14 35.94
CA PHE A 70 4.82 -34.43 35.26
C PHE A 70 5.53 -35.42 36.17
N GLY A 71 6.54 -34.98 36.92
CA GLY A 71 7.21 -35.79 37.93
C GLY A 71 6.26 -36.26 39.04
N LEU A 72 5.34 -35.36 39.48
CA LEU A 72 4.33 -35.68 40.47
C LEU A 72 3.33 -36.73 39.94
N VAL A 73 2.92 -36.65 38.68
CA VAL A 73 2.05 -37.66 38.05
C VAL A 73 2.73 -39.02 38.00
N ILE A 74 4.00 -39.09 37.62
CA ILE A 74 4.79 -40.33 37.61
C ILE A 74 4.87 -40.91 39.03
N TRP A 75 5.17 -40.07 40.03
CA TRP A 75 5.22 -40.50 41.43
C TRP A 75 3.86 -41.07 41.89
N MET A 76 2.74 -40.43 41.54
CA MET A 76 1.39 -40.94 41.80
C MET A 76 1.13 -42.30 41.16
N PHE A 77 1.59 -42.54 39.94
CA PHE A 77 1.45 -43.84 39.28
C PHE A 77 2.29 -44.94 39.96
N ILE A 78 3.52 -44.62 40.42
CA ILE A 78 4.39 -45.55 41.13
C ILE A 78 3.76 -45.94 42.49
N GLN A 79 3.13 -44.97 43.20
CA GLN A 79 2.51 -45.21 44.51
C GLN A 79 1.14 -45.91 44.42
N SER A 80 0.58 -46.03 43.22
CA SER A 80 -0.79 -46.51 42.96
C SER A 80 -0.88 -48.05 42.97
N GLU A 81 -0.17 -48.75 43.89
CA GLU A 81 -0.27 -50.20 44.05
C GLU A 81 -1.74 -50.62 44.28
N GLY A 82 -2.50 -50.85 43.20
CA GLY A 82 -3.80 -51.51 43.22
C GLY A 82 -5.02 -50.66 43.59
N THR A 83 -4.91 -49.37 43.91
CA THR A 83 -6.08 -48.49 44.13
C THR A 83 -6.52 -47.82 42.81
N SER A 84 -7.61 -48.29 42.20
CA SER A 84 -8.18 -47.82 40.93
C SER A 84 -8.47 -46.31 40.90
N VAL A 85 -8.74 -45.69 42.03
CA VAL A 85 -9.03 -44.26 42.15
C VAL A 85 -7.78 -43.38 41.93
N MET A 86 -6.62 -43.75 42.50
CA MET A 86 -5.38 -42.99 42.30
C MET A 86 -4.86 -43.06 40.86
N GLY A 87 -4.97 -44.22 40.23
CA GLY A 87 -4.64 -44.42 38.82
C GLY A 87 -5.55 -43.60 37.89
N LEU A 88 -6.86 -43.52 38.20
CA LEU A 88 -7.81 -42.70 37.45
C LEU A 88 -7.49 -41.20 37.57
N CYS A 89 -7.18 -40.67 38.75
CA CYS A 89 -6.78 -39.29 38.96
C CYS A 89 -5.47 -38.97 38.23
N GLY A 90 -4.49 -39.85 38.27
CA GLY A 90 -3.23 -39.71 37.51
C GLY A 90 -3.44 -39.65 36.01
N GLY A 91 -4.35 -40.46 35.46
CA GLY A 91 -4.71 -40.47 34.05
C GLY A 91 -5.37 -39.15 33.60
N ILE A 92 -6.31 -38.64 34.39
CA ILE A 92 -6.97 -37.33 34.09
C ILE A 92 -5.94 -36.18 34.13
N LEU A 93 -5.07 -36.19 35.14
CA LEU A 93 -4.03 -35.18 35.27
C LEU A 93 -3.02 -35.21 34.10
N MET A 94 -2.69 -36.41 33.62
CA MET A 94 -1.85 -36.61 32.44
C MET A 94 -2.46 -36.01 31.18
N VAL A 95 -3.76 -36.20 30.95
CA VAL A 95 -4.48 -35.59 29.80
C VAL A 95 -4.45 -34.07 29.89
N ILE A 96 -4.69 -33.48 31.05
CA ILE A 96 -4.62 -32.06 31.32
C ILE A 96 -3.22 -31.52 31.00
N LEU A 97 -2.17 -32.21 31.44
CA LEU A 97 -0.79 -31.85 31.13
C LEU A 97 -0.48 -31.86 29.65
N CYS A 98 -0.94 -32.88 28.90
CA CYS A 98 -0.79 -32.96 27.45
C CYS A 98 -1.46 -31.77 26.76
N ILE A 99 -2.64 -31.34 27.22
CA ILE A 99 -3.32 -30.15 26.71
C ILE A 99 -2.50 -28.89 27.03
N CYS A 100 -1.96 -28.76 28.25
CA CYS A 100 -1.14 -27.64 28.66
C CYS A 100 0.14 -27.47 27.86
N CYS A 101 0.74 -28.58 27.36
CA CYS A 101 1.90 -28.55 26.48
C CYS A 101 1.65 -27.79 25.16
N ASN A 102 0.41 -27.74 24.66
CA ASN A 102 0.05 -26.98 23.49
C ASN A 102 0.03 -25.44 23.74
N GLY A 103 0.22 -25.00 24.99
CA GLY A 103 0.24 -23.60 25.39
C GLY A 103 1.49 -22.83 25.01
N PHE A 104 2.60 -23.48 24.69
CA PHE A 104 3.87 -22.80 24.41
C PHE A 104 3.86 -22.02 23.10
N VAL A 105 4.47 -20.83 23.14
CA VAL A 105 4.59 -19.90 22.04
C VAL A 105 6.00 -19.32 22.03
N LEU A 106 6.71 -19.53 20.94
CA LEU A 106 7.95 -18.86 20.63
C LEU A 106 7.66 -17.76 19.62
N LEU A 107 8.12 -16.52 19.90
CA LEU A 107 7.95 -15.37 19.03
C LEU A 107 9.29 -14.71 18.76
N GLU A 108 9.61 -14.57 17.47
CA GLU A 108 10.77 -13.84 17.01
C GLU A 108 10.49 -12.32 16.91
N PRO A 109 11.53 -11.47 16.88
CA PRO A 109 11.36 -10.05 16.60
C PRO A 109 10.66 -9.81 15.24
N ASN A 110 9.73 -8.86 15.21
CA ASN A 110 8.90 -8.57 14.04
C ASN A 110 8.03 -9.76 13.57
N GLU A 111 7.62 -10.59 14.50
CA GLU A 111 6.56 -11.58 14.35
C GLU A 111 5.40 -11.25 15.27
N ALA A 112 4.19 -11.58 14.84
CA ALA A 112 2.99 -11.47 15.64
C ALA A 112 2.21 -12.78 15.60
N LYS A 113 1.56 -13.14 16.70
CA LYS A 113 0.60 -14.26 16.73
C LYS A 113 -0.78 -13.74 17.06
N VAL A 114 -1.68 -13.97 16.13
CA VAL A 114 -3.10 -13.63 16.27
C VAL A 114 -3.79 -14.74 17.03
N MET A 115 -4.40 -14.36 18.16
CA MET A 115 -5.03 -15.29 19.09
C MET A 115 -6.53 -15.36 18.85
N VAL A 116 -7.02 -16.55 18.51
CA VAL A 116 -8.45 -16.82 18.25
C VAL A 116 -8.94 -17.87 19.23
N PHE A 117 -10.02 -17.59 19.94
CA PHE A 117 -10.65 -18.51 20.89
C PHE A 117 -12.03 -18.90 20.37
N PHE A 118 -12.21 -20.16 19.99
CA PHE A 118 -13.46 -20.69 19.43
C PHE A 118 -14.11 -19.76 18.39
N GLY A 119 -13.30 -19.29 17.41
CA GLY A 119 -13.78 -18.39 16.35
C GLY A 119 -13.83 -16.90 16.74
N LYS A 120 -13.63 -16.53 18.01
CA LYS A 120 -13.61 -15.14 18.45
C LYS A 120 -12.18 -14.60 18.54
N TYR A 121 -11.90 -13.47 17.87
CA TYR A 121 -10.62 -12.77 17.99
C TYR A 121 -10.40 -12.28 19.43
N ARG A 122 -9.24 -12.53 20.01
CA ARG A 122 -8.86 -12.17 21.39
C ARG A 122 -7.71 -11.20 21.48
N GLY A 123 -7.16 -10.80 20.33
CA GLY A 123 -6.05 -9.85 20.24
C GLY A 123 -4.81 -10.43 19.60
N THR A 124 -3.87 -9.54 19.29
CA THR A 124 -2.58 -9.86 18.67
C THR A 124 -1.48 -9.83 19.74
N TYR A 125 -0.69 -10.87 19.78
CA TYR A 125 0.44 -11.00 20.71
C TYR A 125 1.74 -10.68 19.96
N THR A 126 2.44 -9.63 20.41
CA THR A 126 3.65 -9.11 19.77
C THR A 126 4.90 -9.15 20.67
N LYS A 127 4.76 -9.59 21.93
CA LYS A 127 5.92 -9.69 22.84
C LYS A 127 6.84 -10.81 22.44
N THR A 128 8.08 -10.48 22.12
CA THR A 128 9.14 -11.42 21.72
C THR A 128 9.57 -12.31 22.87
N GLY A 129 10.05 -13.52 22.52
CA GLY A 129 10.58 -14.48 23.47
C GLY A 129 9.71 -15.72 23.62
N PHE A 130 10.05 -16.51 24.65
CA PHE A 130 9.37 -17.75 24.97
C PHE A 130 8.32 -17.52 26.05
N HIS A 131 7.04 -17.74 25.67
CA HIS A 131 5.90 -17.50 26.55
C HIS A 131 4.95 -18.68 26.54
N TRP A 132 4.20 -18.84 27.62
CA TRP A 132 3.09 -19.77 27.71
C TRP A 132 1.78 -19.01 27.76
N VAL A 133 0.84 -19.39 26.89
CA VAL A 133 -0.50 -18.82 26.81
C VAL A 133 -1.54 -19.93 26.89
N ASN A 134 -2.81 -19.60 27.06
CA ASN A 134 -3.88 -20.57 27.13
C ASN A 134 -3.82 -21.57 25.95
N PRO A 135 -3.72 -22.88 26.24
CA PRO A 135 -3.56 -23.93 25.20
C PRO A 135 -4.76 -24.08 24.26
N LEU A 136 -5.95 -23.61 24.67
CA LEU A 136 -7.18 -23.66 23.87
C LEU A 136 -7.26 -22.55 22.79
N LEU A 137 -6.29 -21.63 22.76
CA LEU A 137 -6.22 -20.59 21.75
C LEU A 137 -5.64 -21.14 20.44
N ASN A 138 -6.32 -20.89 19.35
CA ASN A 138 -5.76 -21.07 18.01
C ASN A 138 -4.80 -19.90 17.71
N LYS A 139 -3.57 -20.22 17.32
CA LYS A 139 -2.46 -19.28 17.15
C LYS A 139 -2.09 -19.20 15.68
N LYS A 140 -2.41 -18.08 15.02
CA LYS A 140 -2.01 -17.83 13.63
C LYS A 140 -0.79 -16.90 13.62
N GLY A 141 0.35 -17.38 13.12
CA GLY A 141 1.58 -16.59 13.01
C GLY A 141 1.57 -15.70 11.77
N VAL A 142 1.96 -14.46 11.95
CA VAL A 142 2.07 -13.46 10.88
C VAL A 142 3.39 -12.72 11.02
N SER A 143 4.11 -12.52 9.91
CA SER A 143 5.34 -11.75 9.90
C SER A 143 5.02 -10.27 9.62
N LEU A 144 5.58 -9.39 10.47
CA LEU A 144 5.49 -7.93 10.34
C LEU A 144 6.73 -7.34 9.65
N ARG A 145 7.65 -8.18 9.18
CA ARG A 145 8.88 -7.77 8.51
C ARG A 145 8.55 -7.10 7.18
N SER A 146 9.29 -6.05 6.84
CA SER A 146 9.18 -5.41 5.52
C SER A 146 9.62 -6.38 4.43
N ARG A 147 8.93 -6.33 3.30
CA ARG A 147 9.17 -7.18 2.13
C ARG A 147 9.27 -6.35 0.88
N ASN A 148 10.13 -6.78 -0.04
CA ASN A 148 10.23 -6.21 -1.36
C ASN A 148 9.36 -7.01 -2.32
N LEU A 149 8.66 -6.28 -3.20
CA LEU A 149 7.97 -6.85 -4.35
C LEU A 149 8.46 -6.14 -5.61
N ASN A 150 8.89 -6.92 -6.60
CA ASN A 150 9.30 -6.45 -7.92
C ASN A 150 8.51 -7.24 -8.97
N PRO A 151 7.29 -6.81 -9.30
CA PRO A 151 6.49 -7.46 -10.33
C PRO A 151 7.10 -7.22 -11.72
N GLU A 152 6.72 -8.05 -12.68
CA GLU A 152 7.09 -7.86 -14.06
C GLU A 152 6.49 -6.55 -14.62
N PRO A 153 7.19 -5.86 -15.54
CA PRO A 153 6.67 -4.65 -16.17
C PRO A 153 5.35 -4.92 -16.89
N ILE A 154 4.39 -4.03 -16.70
CA ILE A 154 3.06 -4.11 -17.32
C ILE A 154 2.92 -3.11 -18.45
N LYS A 155 2.16 -3.50 -19.49
CA LYS A 155 1.77 -2.60 -20.58
C LYS A 155 0.59 -1.75 -20.15
N VAL A 156 0.75 -0.43 -20.22
CA VAL A 156 -0.28 0.56 -19.89
C VAL A 156 -0.29 1.66 -20.94
N ASN A 157 -1.38 2.42 -21.04
CA ASN A 157 -1.41 3.61 -21.88
C ASN A 157 -1.13 4.85 -21.02
N ASP A 158 -0.30 5.74 -21.54
CA ASP A 158 -0.05 7.05 -20.92
C ASP A 158 -1.24 8.02 -21.15
N LYS A 159 -1.15 9.25 -20.63
CA LYS A 159 -2.17 10.30 -20.82
C LYS A 159 -2.44 10.62 -22.29
N ALA A 160 -1.44 10.47 -23.15
CA ALA A 160 -1.56 10.71 -24.60
C ALA A 160 -2.11 9.49 -25.37
N GLY A 161 -2.34 8.36 -24.71
CA GLY A 161 -2.80 7.12 -25.32
C GLY A 161 -1.69 6.24 -25.89
N ASN A 162 -0.42 6.58 -25.69
CA ASN A 162 0.70 5.77 -26.16
C ASN A 162 0.89 4.55 -25.26
N PRO A 163 1.07 3.34 -25.80
CA PRO A 163 1.37 2.14 -25.02
C PRO A 163 2.81 2.18 -24.50
N VAL A 164 2.95 2.16 -23.18
CA VAL A 164 4.24 2.15 -22.46
C VAL A 164 4.35 0.91 -21.60
N MET A 165 5.56 0.44 -21.39
CA MET A 165 5.90 -0.63 -20.46
C MET A 165 6.45 0.02 -19.19
N ILE A 166 5.77 -0.21 -18.06
CA ILE A 166 6.15 0.35 -16.76
C ILE A 166 6.33 -0.78 -15.77
N GLY A 167 7.46 -0.80 -15.08
CA GLY A 167 7.74 -1.64 -13.91
C GLY A 167 7.91 -0.78 -12.68
N MET A 168 7.63 -1.37 -11.54
CA MET A 168 7.88 -0.74 -10.24
C MET A 168 8.45 -1.72 -9.24
N VAL A 169 9.15 -1.21 -8.26
CA VAL A 169 9.54 -1.92 -7.05
C VAL A 169 8.88 -1.26 -5.87
N LEU A 170 8.36 -2.05 -4.96
CA LEU A 170 7.73 -1.54 -3.75
C LEU A 170 8.18 -2.30 -2.50
N VAL A 171 8.25 -1.56 -1.38
CA VAL A 171 8.52 -2.09 -0.05
C VAL A 171 7.26 -1.96 0.78
N TRP A 172 6.78 -3.07 1.30
CA TRP A 172 5.55 -3.12 2.07
C TRP A 172 5.71 -3.93 3.35
N LYS A 173 4.87 -3.64 4.33
CA LYS A 173 4.79 -4.38 5.60
C LYS A 173 3.33 -4.49 6.04
N LEU A 174 3.05 -5.49 6.86
CA LEU A 174 1.78 -5.60 7.56
C LEU A 174 1.77 -4.66 8.76
N GLU A 175 0.70 -3.87 8.89
CA GLU A 175 0.49 -2.95 10.02
C GLU A 175 -0.69 -3.40 10.89
N ASP A 176 -1.80 -3.84 10.27
CA ASP A 176 -2.98 -4.33 10.98
C ASP A 176 -3.20 -5.83 10.69
N THR A 177 -2.87 -6.66 11.68
CA THR A 177 -2.97 -8.11 11.56
C THR A 177 -4.41 -8.62 11.56
N TYR A 178 -5.35 -7.85 12.17
CA TYR A 178 -6.76 -8.20 12.18
C TYR A 178 -7.36 -8.10 10.79
N LYS A 179 -7.19 -6.96 10.13
CA LYS A 179 -7.68 -6.75 8.76
C LYS A 179 -7.07 -7.77 7.79
N ALA A 180 -5.76 -7.98 7.89
CA ALA A 180 -5.06 -8.91 7.02
C ALA A 180 -5.59 -10.35 7.10
N LEU A 181 -6.01 -10.82 8.28
CA LEU A 181 -6.44 -12.21 8.49
C LEU A 181 -7.93 -12.45 8.39
N PHE A 182 -8.76 -11.42 8.57
CA PHE A 182 -10.21 -11.58 8.71
C PHE A 182 -11.03 -10.77 7.71
N GLU A 183 -10.48 -9.70 7.11
CA GLU A 183 -11.19 -8.91 6.11
C GLU A 183 -10.85 -9.35 4.68
N ILE A 184 -9.67 -9.98 4.48
CA ILE A 184 -9.30 -10.54 3.18
C ILE A 184 -9.42 -12.05 3.22
N ASP A 185 -10.08 -12.62 2.24
CA ASP A 185 -10.08 -14.06 2.01
C ASP A 185 -8.74 -14.50 1.41
N SER A 186 -7.80 -14.81 2.30
CA SER A 186 -6.47 -15.30 1.94
C SER A 186 -6.50 -16.66 1.23
N GLN A 187 -7.60 -17.41 1.30
CA GLN A 187 -7.75 -18.70 0.65
C GLN A 187 -8.10 -18.55 -0.84
N SER A 188 -8.92 -17.58 -1.19
CA SER A 188 -9.27 -17.31 -2.59
C SER A 188 -8.11 -16.74 -3.39
N LEU A 189 -7.17 -16.03 -2.73
CA LEU A 189 -5.99 -15.45 -3.35
C LEU A 189 -4.82 -16.43 -3.52
N ALA A 190 -4.81 -17.52 -2.75
CA ALA A 190 -3.76 -18.53 -2.81
C ALA A 190 -3.84 -19.46 -4.03
N GLY A 191 -4.70 -19.15 -5.01
CA GLY A 191 -4.85 -19.87 -6.29
C GLY A 191 -4.64 -21.39 -6.16
N THR A 192 -5.66 -22.17 -6.37
CA THR A 192 -5.75 -23.64 -6.66
C THR A 192 -4.62 -24.63 -6.23
N ALA A 193 -3.66 -24.22 -5.44
CA ALA A 193 -2.67 -25.13 -4.86
C ALA A 193 -3.15 -25.70 -3.50
N ALA A 194 -4.46 -25.76 -3.26
CA ALA A 194 -5.07 -26.26 -2.04
C ALA A 194 -5.35 -27.77 -2.14
N GLY A 195 -4.29 -28.55 -2.04
CA GLY A 195 -4.37 -30.00 -1.86
C GLY A 195 -4.02 -30.47 -0.45
N ALA A 196 -4.07 -29.62 0.57
CA ALA A 196 -3.83 -30.03 1.96
C ALA A 196 -4.65 -29.21 2.94
N ALA A 197 -5.85 -29.65 3.21
CA ALA A 197 -6.63 -29.23 4.36
C ALA A 197 -5.82 -29.47 5.65
N GLY A 198 -5.53 -28.41 6.44
CA GLY A 198 -5.23 -28.61 7.82
C GLY A 198 -4.15 -27.80 8.53
N LYS A 199 -3.27 -27.07 7.87
CA LYS A 199 -2.41 -26.09 8.56
C LYS A 199 -2.11 -24.95 7.59
N SER A 200 -2.68 -23.75 7.81
CA SER A 200 -2.25 -22.55 7.13
C SER A 200 -0.82 -22.22 7.60
N ASN A 201 0.16 -22.75 6.87
CA ASN A 201 1.56 -22.40 7.10
C ASN A 201 1.71 -20.90 6.87
N SER A 202 2.46 -20.22 7.72
CA SER A 202 2.75 -18.78 7.59
C SER A 202 3.31 -18.40 6.20
N ARG A 203 3.90 -19.36 5.48
CA ARG A 203 4.35 -19.20 4.08
C ARG A 203 3.20 -19.09 3.09
N SER A 204 2.15 -19.91 3.19
CA SER A 204 1.01 -19.83 2.27
C SER A 204 0.25 -18.52 2.43
N LEU A 205 0.10 -18.06 3.66
CA LEU A 205 -0.49 -16.77 3.99
C LEU A 205 0.35 -15.60 3.45
N SER A 206 1.68 -15.72 3.55
CA SER A 206 2.63 -14.77 3.00
C SER A 206 2.48 -14.59 1.47
N ASN A 207 2.39 -15.71 0.75
CA ASN A 207 2.24 -15.71 -0.71
C ASN A 207 0.88 -15.14 -1.14
N ALA A 208 -0.18 -15.37 -0.34
CA ALA A 208 -1.49 -14.78 -0.58
C ALA A 208 -1.46 -13.25 -0.47
N PHE A 209 -0.80 -12.70 0.55
CA PHE A 209 -0.63 -11.25 0.68
C PHE A 209 0.23 -10.67 -0.45
N GLU A 210 1.30 -11.35 -0.84
CA GLU A 210 2.15 -10.92 -1.95
C GLU A 210 1.38 -10.85 -3.26
N ASN A 211 0.56 -11.86 -3.56
CA ASN A 211 -0.31 -11.84 -4.74
C ASN A 211 -1.36 -10.72 -4.67
N PHE A 212 -1.93 -10.48 -3.50
CA PHE A 212 -2.88 -9.37 -3.31
C PHE A 212 -2.21 -8.03 -3.57
N VAL A 213 -1.03 -7.80 -2.98
CA VAL A 213 -0.24 -6.58 -3.19
C VAL A 213 0.10 -6.43 -4.67
N ARG A 214 0.51 -7.50 -5.37
CA ARG A 214 0.82 -7.48 -6.81
C ARG A 214 -0.36 -7.00 -7.65
N VAL A 215 -1.53 -7.61 -7.48
CA VAL A 215 -2.73 -7.24 -8.23
C VAL A 215 -3.15 -5.78 -7.97
N GLN A 216 -3.10 -5.34 -6.72
CA GLN A 216 -3.41 -3.96 -6.37
C GLN A 216 -2.36 -2.97 -6.87
N SER A 217 -1.09 -3.40 -6.91
CA SER A 217 0.01 -2.59 -7.42
C SER A 217 -0.11 -2.36 -8.92
N ASP A 218 -0.45 -3.40 -9.69
CA ASP A 218 -0.71 -3.28 -11.13
C ASP A 218 -1.87 -2.32 -11.43
N ALA A 219 -2.93 -2.39 -10.63
CA ALA A 219 -4.07 -1.50 -10.77
C ALA A 219 -3.74 -0.04 -10.41
N ALA A 220 -2.95 0.20 -9.36
CA ALA A 220 -2.50 1.52 -8.98
C ALA A 220 -1.56 2.11 -10.03
N LEU A 221 -0.63 1.31 -10.55
CA LEU A 221 0.32 1.73 -11.58
C LEU A 221 -0.40 2.15 -12.87
N ARG A 222 -1.42 1.39 -13.31
CA ARG A 222 -2.27 1.77 -14.45
C ARG A 222 -2.99 3.10 -14.23
N GLN A 223 -3.51 3.32 -13.03
CA GLN A 223 -4.21 4.55 -12.69
C GLN A 223 -3.27 5.75 -12.71
N VAL A 224 -2.11 5.64 -12.08
CA VAL A 224 -1.14 6.72 -12.01
C VAL A 224 -0.52 7.00 -13.38
N ALA A 225 -0.11 5.96 -14.11
CA ALA A 225 0.46 6.10 -15.46
C ALA A 225 -0.50 6.79 -16.44
N GLY A 226 -1.80 6.51 -16.37
CA GLY A 226 -2.81 7.17 -17.21
C GLY A 226 -3.02 8.67 -16.94
N CYS A 227 -2.52 9.19 -15.82
CA CYS A 227 -2.60 10.61 -15.48
C CYS A 227 -1.47 11.45 -16.08
N TYR A 228 -0.35 10.83 -16.46
CA TYR A 228 0.87 11.50 -16.91
C TYR A 228 1.25 11.05 -18.32
N ALA A 229 1.78 11.98 -19.13
CA ALA A 229 2.39 11.64 -20.40
C ALA A 229 3.79 11.04 -20.17
N TYR A 230 4.22 10.15 -21.08
CA TYR A 230 5.59 9.59 -21.02
C TYR A 230 6.64 10.67 -21.17
N ASP A 231 6.49 11.50 -22.21
CA ASP A 231 7.39 12.60 -22.58
C ASP A 231 6.55 13.74 -23.15
N ASN A 232 6.88 14.98 -22.83
CA ASN A 232 6.23 16.16 -23.38
C ASN A 232 7.19 16.87 -24.34
N ALA A 233 6.91 16.77 -25.63
CA ALA A 233 7.59 17.58 -26.62
C ALA A 233 7.09 19.04 -26.63
N ASP A 234 5.83 19.29 -26.22
CA ASP A 234 5.12 20.53 -26.53
C ASP A 234 4.99 21.53 -25.35
N THR A 235 5.17 21.11 -24.09
CA THR A 235 5.03 21.99 -22.91
C THR A 235 6.08 21.71 -21.84
N LYS A 236 6.92 22.70 -21.56
CA LYS A 236 8.00 22.62 -20.54
C LYS A 236 7.48 22.54 -19.09
N GLU A 237 6.18 22.71 -18.85
CA GLU A 237 5.59 22.87 -17.51
C GLU A 237 4.78 21.66 -17.02
N GLU A 238 4.44 20.69 -17.87
CA GLU A 238 3.68 19.51 -17.41
C GLU A 238 4.60 18.44 -16.82
N LEU A 239 4.13 17.84 -15.70
CA LEU A 239 4.77 16.70 -15.06
C LEU A 239 4.72 15.48 -16.00
N THR A 240 5.87 14.93 -16.34
CA THR A 240 5.98 13.73 -17.18
C THR A 240 6.51 12.54 -16.38
N LEU A 241 6.20 11.32 -16.83
CA LEU A 241 6.71 10.09 -16.21
C LEU A 241 8.23 10.04 -16.17
N ARG A 242 8.90 10.74 -17.10
CA ARG A 242 10.36 10.75 -17.24
C ARG A 242 11.04 11.83 -16.40
N SER A 243 10.46 13.03 -16.29
CA SER A 243 11.12 14.19 -15.67
C SER A 243 10.92 14.28 -14.16
N ASN A 244 9.77 13.85 -13.62
CA ASN A 244 9.36 14.11 -12.24
C ASN A 244 9.07 12.81 -11.48
N ALA A 245 10.03 11.88 -11.50
CA ALA A 245 9.89 10.56 -10.88
C ALA A 245 9.52 10.63 -9.39
N GLU A 246 10.00 11.64 -8.65
CA GLU A 246 9.79 11.73 -7.20
C GLU A 246 8.34 12.06 -6.83
N SER A 247 7.74 13.05 -7.47
CA SER A 247 6.32 13.40 -7.25
C SER A 247 5.38 12.25 -7.65
N ILE A 248 5.73 11.52 -8.70
CA ILE A 248 4.96 10.36 -9.17
C ILE A 248 5.08 9.20 -8.18
N ASN A 249 6.27 8.96 -7.63
CA ASN A 249 6.49 7.95 -6.61
C ASN A 249 5.69 8.23 -5.33
N GLU A 250 5.64 9.49 -4.88
CA GLU A 250 4.81 9.90 -3.73
C GLU A 250 3.32 9.65 -3.99
N GLN A 251 2.84 10.00 -5.18
CA GLN A 251 1.45 9.77 -5.55
C GLN A 251 1.15 8.27 -5.67
N LEU A 252 2.10 7.48 -6.16
CA LEU A 252 2.00 6.03 -6.23
C LEU A 252 1.88 5.43 -4.83
N VAL A 253 2.75 5.83 -3.88
CA VAL A 253 2.68 5.40 -2.48
C VAL A 253 1.34 5.75 -1.85
N LYS A 254 0.83 6.98 -2.08
CA LYS A 254 -0.47 7.40 -1.58
C LYS A 254 -1.61 6.55 -2.13
N THR A 255 -1.65 6.36 -3.45
CA THR A 255 -2.69 5.55 -4.12
C THR A 255 -2.64 4.09 -3.69
N LEU A 256 -1.43 3.54 -3.51
CA LEU A 256 -1.23 2.18 -3.01
C LEU A 256 -1.74 2.04 -1.57
N ASN A 257 -1.38 2.97 -0.68
CA ASN A 257 -1.83 2.93 0.70
C ASN A 257 -3.35 3.06 0.83
N GLU A 258 -4.00 3.90 0.04
CA GLU A 258 -5.47 3.99 0.01
C GLU A 258 -6.12 2.66 -0.40
N ARG A 259 -5.57 1.96 -1.39
CA ARG A 259 -6.09 0.65 -1.86
C ARG A 259 -5.79 -0.48 -0.89
N LEU A 260 -4.61 -0.48 -0.29
CA LEU A 260 -4.13 -1.55 0.59
C LEU A 260 -4.57 -1.37 2.06
N ALA A 261 -5.13 -0.21 2.42
CA ALA A 261 -5.63 0.07 3.76
C ALA A 261 -6.68 -0.94 4.25
N MET A 262 -7.53 -1.46 3.33
CA MET A 262 -8.50 -2.50 3.66
C MET A 262 -7.83 -3.81 4.09
N ALA A 263 -6.62 -4.07 3.59
CA ALA A 263 -5.84 -5.24 3.91
C ALA A 263 -4.96 -5.09 5.16
N GLY A 264 -4.93 -3.91 5.77
CA GLY A 264 -4.00 -3.60 6.85
C GLY A 264 -2.53 -3.64 6.42
N ILE A 265 -2.26 -3.41 5.12
CA ILE A 265 -0.92 -3.39 4.52
C ILE A 265 -0.52 -1.93 4.33
N ASN A 266 0.70 -1.58 4.73
CA ASN A 266 1.30 -0.27 4.55
C ASN A 266 2.48 -0.36 3.59
N VAL A 267 2.47 0.45 2.55
CA VAL A 267 3.57 0.62 1.61
C VAL A 267 4.47 1.75 2.12
N THR A 268 5.71 1.41 2.41
CA THR A 268 6.71 2.36 2.89
C THR A 268 7.33 3.14 1.74
N GLU A 269 7.55 2.45 0.61
CA GLU A 269 8.22 3.01 -0.55
C GLU A 269 7.71 2.32 -1.82
N ALA A 270 7.51 3.09 -2.88
CA ALA A 270 7.22 2.59 -4.22
C ALA A 270 7.95 3.45 -5.23
N ARG A 271 8.71 2.83 -6.14
CA ARG A 271 9.48 3.51 -7.18
C ARG A 271 9.30 2.83 -8.53
N ILE A 272 9.22 3.63 -9.57
CA ILE A 272 9.28 3.15 -10.93
C ILE A 272 10.73 2.73 -11.22
N ASN A 273 10.95 1.47 -11.57
CA ASN A 273 12.27 0.90 -11.90
C ASN A 273 12.44 0.64 -13.40
N TYR A 274 11.36 0.58 -14.15
CA TYR A 274 11.37 0.36 -15.59
C TYR A 274 10.35 1.26 -16.27
N LEU A 275 10.78 1.98 -17.29
CA LEU A 275 9.93 2.86 -18.08
C LEU A 275 10.45 2.89 -19.53
N ALA A 276 9.66 2.36 -20.46
CA ALA A 276 9.99 2.33 -21.87
C ALA A 276 8.73 2.36 -22.73
N TYR A 277 8.83 2.82 -23.97
CA TYR A 277 7.76 2.60 -24.93
C TYR A 277 7.57 1.10 -25.22
N SER A 278 6.34 0.72 -25.46
CA SER A 278 6.03 -0.64 -25.91
C SER A 278 6.78 -0.95 -27.22
N PRO A 279 7.29 -2.19 -27.42
CA PRO A 279 8.06 -2.56 -28.61
C PRO A 279 7.38 -2.24 -29.94
N GLU A 280 6.04 -2.25 -29.96
CA GLU A 280 5.26 -1.99 -31.17
C GLU A 280 5.41 -0.55 -31.68
N ILE A 281 5.60 0.42 -30.77
CA ILE A 281 5.69 1.84 -31.13
C ILE A 281 7.07 2.45 -30.91
N ALA A 282 7.98 1.73 -30.25
CA ALA A 282 9.29 2.26 -29.86
C ALA A 282 10.07 2.84 -31.05
N ALA A 283 10.10 2.17 -32.21
CA ALA A 283 10.79 2.65 -33.38
C ALA A 283 10.16 3.93 -33.98
N VAL A 284 8.84 4.06 -33.92
CA VAL A 284 8.13 5.25 -34.42
C VAL A 284 8.38 6.44 -33.48
N MET A 285 8.31 6.21 -32.18
CA MET A 285 8.56 7.24 -31.17
C MET A 285 10.02 7.72 -31.18
N LEU A 286 10.97 6.82 -31.42
CA LEU A 286 12.37 7.21 -31.57
C LEU A 286 12.56 8.15 -32.79
N ARG A 287 11.92 7.85 -33.93
CA ARG A 287 11.97 8.74 -35.10
C ARG A 287 11.35 10.11 -34.80
N ARG A 288 10.22 10.14 -34.07
CA ARG A 288 9.61 11.41 -33.63
C ARG A 288 10.57 12.20 -32.77
N GLN A 289 11.15 11.58 -31.75
CA GLN A 289 12.13 12.24 -30.86
C GLN A 289 13.37 12.77 -31.64
N GLN A 290 13.85 11.99 -32.64
CA GLN A 290 14.92 12.46 -33.50
C GLN A 290 14.53 13.67 -34.32
N ALA A 291 13.31 13.70 -34.90
CA ALA A 291 12.83 14.84 -35.66
C ALA A 291 12.67 16.08 -34.76
N ASP A 292 12.08 15.93 -33.58
CA ASP A 292 11.91 17.02 -32.60
C ASP A 292 13.26 17.55 -32.14
N ALA A 293 14.24 16.66 -31.90
CA ALA A 293 15.61 17.06 -31.53
C ALA A 293 16.31 17.84 -32.66
N ILE A 294 16.14 17.43 -33.92
CA ILE A 294 16.70 18.14 -35.09
C ILE A 294 16.08 19.53 -35.21
N ILE A 295 14.75 19.65 -35.07
CA ILE A 295 14.05 20.93 -35.12
C ILE A 295 14.57 21.85 -34.00
N ALA A 296 14.60 21.35 -32.76
CA ALA A 296 15.09 22.13 -31.62
C ALA A 296 16.57 22.55 -31.77
N ALA A 297 17.40 21.68 -32.33
CA ALA A 297 18.80 22.02 -32.62
C ALA A 297 18.91 23.12 -33.67
N ARG A 298 18.13 23.03 -34.75
CA ARG A 298 18.11 24.06 -35.79
C ARG A 298 17.58 25.40 -35.26
N GLU A 299 16.54 25.40 -34.45
CA GLU A 299 16.04 26.61 -33.80
C GLU A 299 17.14 27.31 -32.99
N LYS A 300 17.92 26.55 -32.21
CA LYS A 300 19.04 27.07 -31.44
C LYS A 300 20.18 27.59 -32.28
N ILE A 301 20.46 26.94 -33.43
CA ILE A 301 21.45 27.42 -34.40
C ILE A 301 21.01 28.77 -34.98
N VAL A 302 19.74 28.87 -35.40
CA VAL A 302 19.20 30.14 -35.97
C VAL A 302 19.20 31.25 -34.91
N GLU A 303 18.74 30.97 -33.69
CA GLU A 303 18.76 31.93 -32.58
C GLU A 303 20.18 32.43 -32.30
N GLY A 304 21.14 31.50 -32.24
CA GLY A 304 22.56 31.81 -32.08
C GLY A 304 23.15 32.63 -33.26
N ALA A 305 22.82 32.28 -34.50
CA ALA A 305 23.25 32.99 -35.69
C ALA A 305 22.72 34.42 -35.73
N VAL A 306 21.43 34.65 -35.44
CA VAL A 306 20.82 35.96 -35.32
C VAL A 306 21.55 36.80 -34.25
N GLY A 307 21.80 36.22 -33.09
CA GLY A 307 22.57 36.86 -32.00
C GLY A 307 23.97 37.27 -32.42
N MET A 308 24.69 36.37 -33.09
CA MET A 308 26.07 36.66 -33.60
C MET A 308 26.07 37.73 -34.65
N VAL A 309 25.14 37.70 -35.61
CA VAL A 309 25.01 38.73 -36.65
C VAL A 309 24.71 40.09 -36.06
N LYS A 310 23.82 40.17 -35.06
CA LYS A 310 23.50 41.43 -34.35
C LYS A 310 24.75 41.99 -33.65
N ILE A 311 25.47 41.16 -32.88
CA ILE A 311 26.70 41.57 -32.21
C ILE A 311 27.73 42.07 -33.21
N ALA A 312 27.91 41.40 -34.38
CA ALA A 312 28.84 41.78 -35.42
C ALA A 312 28.49 43.15 -36.02
N LEU A 313 27.22 43.40 -36.33
CA LEU A 313 26.77 44.69 -36.87
C LEU A 313 26.93 45.83 -35.88
N ASP A 314 26.60 45.58 -34.59
CA ASP A 314 26.75 46.58 -33.53
C ASP A 314 28.24 46.95 -33.34
N LYS A 315 29.14 45.97 -33.32
CA LYS A 315 30.60 46.24 -33.24
C LYS A 315 31.14 47.01 -34.44
N LEU A 316 30.76 46.61 -35.67
CA LEU A 316 31.20 47.35 -36.89
C LEU A 316 30.71 48.80 -36.91
N LYS A 317 29.54 49.07 -36.34
CA LYS A 317 29.02 50.42 -36.18
C LYS A 317 29.79 51.24 -35.14
N ASP A 318 30.05 50.65 -33.99
CA ASP A 318 30.73 51.32 -32.87
C ASP A 318 32.21 51.61 -33.17
N GLU A 319 32.90 50.73 -33.89
CA GLU A 319 34.28 50.89 -34.27
C GLU A 319 34.47 51.73 -35.51
N GLY A 320 33.39 52.15 -36.20
CA GLY A 320 33.43 53.03 -37.35
C GLY A 320 34.15 52.48 -38.58
N VAL A 321 34.37 51.13 -38.62
CA VAL A 321 35.18 50.45 -39.65
C VAL A 321 34.55 50.55 -41.03
N VAL A 322 33.21 50.51 -41.09
CA VAL A 322 32.48 50.57 -42.37
C VAL A 322 31.16 51.34 -42.18
N ASN A 323 30.95 52.31 -43.05
CA ASN A 323 29.63 52.97 -43.14
C ASN A 323 28.75 52.20 -44.08
N LEU A 324 27.91 51.28 -43.51
CA LEU A 324 27.02 50.38 -44.23
C LEU A 324 25.67 51.05 -44.46
N ASP A 325 25.30 51.21 -45.73
CA ASP A 325 23.95 51.53 -46.13
C ASP A 325 22.97 50.37 -45.79
N GLU A 326 21.65 50.64 -45.63
CA GLU A 326 20.68 49.65 -45.22
C GLU A 326 20.61 48.44 -46.20
N GLU A 327 20.83 48.69 -47.48
CA GLU A 327 20.82 47.68 -48.54
C GLU A 327 22.04 46.74 -48.42
N ARG A 328 23.23 47.31 -48.10
CA ARG A 328 24.45 46.56 -47.85
C ARG A 328 24.41 45.79 -46.54
N LYS A 329 23.75 46.32 -45.49
CA LYS A 329 23.50 45.59 -44.23
C LYS A 329 22.62 44.38 -44.48
N ALA A 330 21.54 44.52 -45.23
CA ALA A 330 20.63 43.38 -45.54
C ALA A 330 21.35 42.27 -46.32
N ALA A 331 22.20 42.63 -47.32
CA ALA A 331 23.01 41.68 -48.07
C ALA A 331 24.04 40.94 -47.17
N MET A 332 24.70 41.66 -46.26
CA MET A 332 25.66 41.13 -45.30
C MET A 332 24.98 40.16 -44.30
N VAL A 333 23.83 40.56 -43.77
CA VAL A 333 23.02 39.71 -42.89
C VAL A 333 22.62 38.41 -43.61
N SER A 334 22.14 38.50 -44.85
CA SER A 334 21.73 37.32 -45.62
C SER A 334 22.94 36.39 -45.83
N ASN A 335 24.08 36.87 -46.23
CA ASN A 335 25.30 36.08 -46.46
C ASN A 335 25.80 35.47 -45.16
N LEU A 336 25.84 36.19 -44.05
CA LEU A 336 26.26 35.64 -42.74
C LEU A 336 25.28 34.58 -42.23
N MET A 337 23.97 34.80 -42.40
CA MET A 337 22.97 33.80 -42.00
C MET A 337 23.10 32.51 -42.79
N VAL A 338 23.35 32.56 -44.08
CA VAL A 338 23.57 31.37 -44.90
C VAL A 338 24.80 30.60 -44.44
N VAL A 339 25.90 31.28 -44.11
CA VAL A 339 27.12 30.64 -43.62
C VAL A 339 26.94 30.05 -42.24
N LEU A 340 26.26 30.77 -41.31
CA LEU A 340 26.09 30.37 -39.92
C LEU A 340 25.04 29.32 -39.72
N CYS A 341 24.01 29.27 -40.57
CA CYS A 341 22.91 28.28 -40.50
C CYS A 341 23.12 27.08 -41.43
N GLY A 342 24.16 27.09 -42.27
CA GLY A 342 24.46 25.97 -43.17
C GLY A 342 25.01 24.76 -42.42
N ASP A 343 24.62 23.56 -42.81
CA ASP A 343 25.12 22.30 -42.24
C ASP A 343 26.52 21.94 -42.78
N GLU A 344 26.90 22.50 -43.96
CA GLU A 344 28.19 22.27 -44.58
C GLU A 344 29.10 23.48 -44.46
N PRO A 345 30.43 23.28 -44.29
CA PRO A 345 31.38 24.38 -44.22
C PRO A 345 31.38 25.16 -45.56
N ALA A 346 31.19 26.50 -45.45
CA ALA A 346 31.20 27.38 -46.59
C ALA A 346 32.54 27.26 -47.35
N GLN A 347 32.54 26.92 -48.63
CA GLN A 347 33.70 26.93 -49.48
C GLN A 347 33.84 28.34 -50.10
N PRO A 348 34.87 29.12 -49.74
CA PRO A 348 35.04 30.43 -50.35
C PRO A 348 35.37 30.32 -51.85
N ILE A 349 34.48 30.74 -52.68
CA ILE A 349 34.82 30.94 -54.11
C ILE A 349 35.48 32.28 -54.25
N VAL A 350 36.80 32.26 -54.38
CA VAL A 350 37.58 33.47 -54.70
C VAL A 350 37.43 33.74 -56.20
N ASN A 351 36.56 34.70 -56.50
CA ASN A 351 36.48 35.23 -57.89
C ASN A 351 37.73 36.11 -58.11
N SER A 352 38.77 35.54 -58.68
CA SER A 352 39.91 36.34 -59.21
C SER A 352 39.47 36.97 -60.54
N GLY A 353 38.70 38.07 -60.38
CA GLY A 353 38.19 38.83 -61.50
C GLY A 353 39.30 39.19 -62.47
N THR A 354 39.02 38.98 -63.75
CA THR A 354 39.85 39.48 -64.85
C THR A 354 40.11 40.95 -64.65
N LEU A 355 41.34 41.33 -64.43
CA LEU A 355 41.84 42.67 -64.59
C LEU A 355 41.66 43.11 -66.05
N TYR A 356 40.61 43.86 -66.32
CA TYR A 356 40.50 44.76 -67.45
C TYR A 356 39.73 46.00 -67.03
#